data_c31769bf0eac0833b9deb9b0d6c7762b
#
_entry.id   c31769bf0eac0833b9deb9b0d6c7762b
#
_cell.length_a   1.000
_cell.length_b   1.000
_cell.length_c   1.000
_cell.angle_alpha   90.00
_cell.angle_beta   90.00
_cell.angle_gamma   90.00
#
_symmetry.space_group_name_H-M   'P 1'
#
loop_
_entity.id
_entity.type
_entity.pdbx_description
1 polymer ?
#
loop_
_entity_poly.entity_id
_entity_poly.type
_entity_poly.pdbx_seq_one_letter_code
_entity_poly.pdbx_strand_id
1 'polypeptide(L)'
;VLFGPDALEYRLQDSTASLVITDQAGLPNITAIRAHCPALKFVIAVDSQGIDTLDWHDSLHNEPTTFSAVSTQKSDPALLIYTSGTTGSPKGALMPQSALLGNLTGFVASQNWFPHDGDVFWSPADWAWTGGLMDALLPALYFGKPIVASRARFSAELAFSLMEKYSVTNSFLFPTALKIMMKAVPSPRQHYQLKLRAIMSAGEAVGDTVFNWTQSALGVTVNEMFGQTEANYIVGNSAAKWPARAGSMGRPYPGHRVAVINDDGQPVNAGETGEVALNRNDSHGHPDPVIFLGYWNN
;
A
#
# COMPACT_ATOMS: atom_id res chain seq x y z
N VAL A 1 12.12 5.81 -9.48
CA VAL A 1 12.42 5.84 -8.04
C VAL A 1 12.58 7.28 -7.60
N LEU A 2 11.88 7.70 -6.54
CA LEU A 2 11.91 9.08 -6.03
C LEU A 2 13.10 9.36 -5.09
N PHE A 3 13.94 8.35 -4.82
CA PHE A 3 15.06 8.47 -3.91
C PHE A 3 16.35 8.93 -4.62
N GLY A 4 17.02 9.92 -4.04
CA GLY A 4 18.38 10.28 -4.41
C GLY A 4 19.43 9.26 -3.94
N PRO A 5 20.70 9.40 -4.36
CA PRO A 5 21.77 8.48 -4.02
C PRO A 5 21.89 8.18 -2.52
N ASP A 6 21.94 9.21 -1.67
CA ASP A 6 22.13 9.05 -0.21
C ASP A 6 21.04 8.19 0.43
N ALA A 7 19.79 8.41 0.01
CA ALA A 7 18.65 7.65 0.53
C ALA A 7 18.63 6.20 0.04
N LEU A 8 19.17 5.92 -1.14
CA LEU A 8 19.36 4.56 -1.66
C LEU A 8 20.53 3.88 -0.97
N GLU A 9 21.65 4.57 -0.82
CA GLU A 9 22.85 4.07 -0.14
C GLU A 9 22.51 3.61 1.28
N TYR A 10 21.86 4.48 2.06
CA TYR A 10 21.41 4.12 3.41
C TYR A 10 20.59 2.82 3.43
N ARG A 11 19.59 2.70 2.55
CA ARG A 11 18.71 1.52 2.52
C ARG A 11 19.43 0.24 2.11
N LEU A 12 20.34 0.32 1.13
CA LEU A 12 21.09 -0.83 0.67
C LEU A 12 22.14 -1.28 1.69
N GLN A 13 22.75 -0.35 2.42
CA GLN A 13 23.67 -0.67 3.52
C GLN A 13 22.93 -1.27 4.71
N ASP A 14 21.88 -0.60 5.20
CA ASP A 14 21.11 -1.04 6.36
C ASP A 14 20.45 -2.40 6.13
N SER A 15 19.83 -2.60 4.96
CA SER A 15 19.21 -3.90 4.60
C SER A 15 20.21 -4.98 4.25
N THR A 16 21.49 -4.64 4.06
CA THR A 16 22.51 -5.56 3.51
C THR A 16 22.07 -6.23 2.21
N ALA A 17 21.34 -5.49 1.35
CA ALA A 17 20.82 -6.00 0.10
C ALA A 17 21.95 -6.56 -0.79
N SER A 18 21.80 -7.79 -1.25
CA SER A 18 22.77 -8.46 -2.11
C SER A 18 22.50 -8.28 -3.59
N LEU A 19 21.29 -7.90 -3.95
CA LEU A 19 20.82 -7.70 -5.32
C LEU A 19 19.93 -6.47 -5.40
N VAL A 20 20.06 -5.70 -6.48
CA VAL A 20 19.16 -4.61 -6.84
C VAL A 20 18.65 -4.82 -8.28
N ILE A 21 17.37 -4.57 -8.49
CA ILE A 21 16.79 -4.47 -9.83
C ILE A 21 16.45 -3.00 -10.07
N THR A 22 16.90 -2.45 -11.17
CA THR A 22 16.72 -1.04 -11.51
C THR A 22 16.42 -0.85 -12.99
N ASP A 23 15.83 0.28 -13.35
CA ASP A 23 15.62 0.71 -14.72
C ASP A 23 16.68 1.72 -15.16
N GLN A 24 16.57 2.21 -16.39
CA GLN A 24 17.46 3.22 -16.95
C GLN A 24 17.54 4.49 -16.10
N ALA A 25 16.44 4.91 -15.48
CA ALA A 25 16.41 6.14 -14.68
C ALA A 25 17.10 5.98 -13.32
N GLY A 26 17.02 4.80 -12.71
CA GLY A 26 17.65 4.50 -11.42
C GLY A 26 19.11 4.09 -11.52
N LEU A 27 19.54 3.55 -12.65
CA LEU A 27 20.89 2.99 -12.82
C LEU A 27 22.03 3.97 -12.50
N PRO A 28 22.02 5.25 -12.87
CA PRO A 28 23.07 6.20 -12.49
C PRO A 28 23.22 6.35 -10.98
N ASN A 29 22.12 6.39 -10.25
CA ASN A 29 22.14 6.50 -8.78
C ASN A 29 22.77 5.25 -8.14
N ILE A 30 22.40 4.06 -8.61
CA ILE A 30 22.98 2.80 -8.11
C ILE A 30 24.48 2.72 -8.43
N THR A 31 24.88 3.11 -9.64
CA THR A 31 26.29 3.13 -10.04
C THR A 31 27.13 4.04 -9.14
N ALA A 32 26.61 5.22 -8.81
CA ALA A 32 27.31 6.20 -7.97
C ALA A 32 27.58 5.70 -6.54
N ILE A 33 26.69 4.87 -5.97
CA ILE A 33 26.79 4.42 -4.58
C ILE A 33 27.31 2.99 -4.43
N ARG A 34 27.48 2.24 -5.53
CA ARG A 34 27.80 0.81 -5.50
C ARG A 34 29.06 0.50 -4.67
N ALA A 35 30.11 1.34 -4.78
CA ALA A 35 31.34 1.16 -4.04
C ALA A 35 31.15 1.27 -2.50
N HIS A 36 30.10 1.95 -2.06
CA HIS A 36 29.77 2.11 -0.65
C HIS A 36 28.83 1.00 -0.12
N CYS A 37 28.34 0.12 -0.99
CA CYS A 37 27.42 -0.97 -0.64
C CYS A 37 28.09 -2.34 -0.80
N PRO A 38 28.99 -2.76 0.11
CA PRO A 38 29.81 -3.97 -0.07
C PRO A 38 29.00 -5.27 -0.11
N ALA A 39 27.79 -5.30 0.44
CA ALA A 39 26.89 -6.44 0.36
C ALA A 39 26.25 -6.60 -1.02
N LEU A 40 26.18 -5.54 -1.84
CA LEU A 40 25.54 -5.53 -3.13
C LEU A 40 26.38 -6.24 -4.19
N LYS A 41 26.05 -7.51 -4.45
CA LYS A 41 26.76 -8.38 -5.40
C LYS A 41 26.26 -8.20 -6.84
N PHE A 42 24.95 -8.05 -7.02
CA PHE A 42 24.32 -8.05 -8.34
C PHE A 42 23.48 -6.79 -8.56
N VAL A 43 23.61 -6.23 -9.75
CA VAL A 43 22.74 -5.16 -10.26
C VAL A 43 22.11 -5.67 -11.55
N ILE A 44 20.80 -5.82 -11.58
CA ILE A 44 20.03 -6.21 -12.76
C ILE A 44 19.39 -4.97 -13.34
N ALA A 45 19.67 -4.67 -14.61
CA ALA A 45 19.12 -3.52 -15.31
C ALA A 45 17.98 -3.94 -16.25
N VAL A 46 16.81 -3.28 -16.09
CA VAL A 46 15.64 -3.50 -16.95
C VAL A 46 15.68 -2.47 -18.08
N ASP A 47 15.63 -2.95 -19.32
CA ASP A 47 15.66 -2.12 -20.55
C ASP A 47 16.84 -1.13 -20.59
N SER A 48 17.96 -1.49 -19.97
CA SER A 48 19.18 -0.66 -19.94
C SER A 48 20.41 -1.51 -19.69
N GLN A 49 21.58 -0.97 -20.03
CA GLN A 49 22.88 -1.59 -19.77
C GLN A 49 23.81 -0.63 -19.08
N GLY A 50 24.65 -1.14 -18.21
CA GLY A 50 25.66 -0.38 -17.46
C GLY A 50 26.90 -1.23 -17.22
N ILE A 51 27.95 -0.59 -16.67
CA ILE A 51 29.18 -1.30 -16.28
C ILE A 51 28.82 -2.26 -15.10
N ASP A 52 29.25 -3.51 -15.22
CA ASP A 52 29.02 -4.55 -14.20
C ASP A 52 27.54 -4.78 -13.87
N THR A 53 26.65 -4.65 -14.84
CA THR A 53 25.22 -4.96 -14.69
C THR A 53 24.86 -6.21 -15.49
N LEU A 54 23.86 -6.96 -14.98
CA LEU A 54 23.21 -8.03 -15.70
C LEU A 54 21.99 -7.46 -16.43
N ASP A 55 21.79 -7.88 -17.67
CA ASP A 55 20.55 -7.57 -18.40
C ASP A 55 19.39 -8.43 -17.87
N TRP A 56 18.23 -7.81 -17.66
CA TRP A 56 17.04 -8.50 -17.14
C TRP A 56 16.55 -9.60 -18.09
N HIS A 57 16.45 -9.30 -19.40
CA HIS A 57 15.91 -10.23 -20.36
C HIS A 57 16.86 -11.40 -20.62
N ASP A 58 18.16 -11.12 -20.72
CA ASP A 58 19.18 -12.15 -20.87
C ASP A 58 19.26 -13.07 -19.64
N SER A 59 19.15 -12.48 -18.46
CA SER A 59 19.12 -13.26 -17.20
C SER A 59 17.95 -14.23 -17.15
N LEU A 60 16.76 -13.79 -17.60
CA LEU A 60 15.56 -14.67 -17.62
C LEU A 60 15.61 -15.70 -18.75
N HIS A 61 16.17 -15.33 -19.92
CA HIS A 61 16.20 -16.22 -21.10
C HIS A 61 17.00 -17.52 -20.86
N ASN A 62 17.99 -17.45 -20.02
CA ASN A 62 18.88 -18.57 -19.72
C ASN A 62 18.43 -19.42 -18.51
N GLU A 63 17.36 -19.01 -17.84
CA GLU A 63 16.86 -19.75 -16.66
C GLU A 63 15.91 -20.90 -17.03
N PRO A 64 15.88 -21.95 -16.22
CA PRO A 64 14.91 -23.04 -16.40
C PRO A 64 13.47 -22.53 -16.31
N THR A 65 12.59 -23.13 -17.10
CA THR A 65 11.14 -22.84 -17.05
C THR A 65 10.44 -23.46 -15.83
N THR A 66 11.15 -24.28 -15.05
CA THR A 66 10.66 -24.92 -13.84
C THR A 66 11.35 -24.33 -12.64
N PHE A 67 10.57 -23.99 -11.62
CA PHE A 67 11.06 -23.43 -10.35
C PHE A 67 10.37 -24.10 -9.17
N SER A 68 11.13 -24.45 -8.15
CA SER A 68 10.59 -24.92 -6.87
C SER A 68 10.76 -23.84 -5.81
N ALA A 69 9.64 -23.29 -5.35
CA ALA A 69 9.68 -22.29 -4.30
C ALA A 69 10.24 -22.85 -3.00
N VAL A 70 10.99 -22.05 -2.27
CA VAL A 70 11.43 -22.36 -0.90
C VAL A 70 10.20 -22.47 0.00
N SER A 71 10.18 -23.50 0.86
CA SER A 71 9.13 -23.63 1.87
C SER A 71 9.33 -22.56 2.94
N THR A 72 8.37 -21.65 3.07
CA THR A 72 8.37 -20.59 4.08
C THR A 72 7.30 -20.81 5.14
N GLN A 73 7.52 -20.28 6.33
CA GLN A 73 6.56 -20.25 7.41
C GLN A 73 5.85 -18.89 7.45
N LYS A 74 4.65 -18.84 8.03
CA LYS A 74 3.87 -17.59 8.16
C LYS A 74 4.62 -16.47 8.89
N SER A 75 5.54 -16.83 9.79
CA SER A 75 6.36 -15.91 10.59
C SER A 75 7.69 -15.53 9.92
N ASP A 76 8.03 -16.12 8.77
CA ASP A 76 9.29 -15.78 8.11
C ASP A 76 9.22 -14.37 7.52
N PRO A 77 10.34 -13.64 7.50
CA PRO A 77 10.42 -12.34 6.83
C PRO A 77 10.04 -12.42 5.34
N ALA A 78 9.24 -11.48 4.88
CA ALA A 78 8.80 -11.39 3.49
C ALA A 78 9.19 -10.07 2.84
N LEU A 79 8.98 -8.96 3.54
CA LEU A 79 9.19 -7.61 3.01
C LEU A 79 9.89 -6.75 4.06
N LEU A 80 10.77 -5.85 3.58
CA LEU A 80 11.38 -4.80 4.39
C LEU A 80 10.99 -3.45 3.78
N ILE A 81 10.13 -2.70 4.47
CA ILE A 81 9.61 -1.42 4.00
C ILE A 81 10.15 -0.31 4.89
N TYR A 82 10.87 0.65 4.30
CA TYR A 82 11.43 1.77 5.04
C TYR A 82 10.40 2.87 5.23
N THR A 83 10.11 3.19 6.49
CA THR A 83 9.23 4.29 6.89
C THR A 83 10.03 5.53 7.27
N SER A 84 9.45 6.72 7.05
CA SER A 84 9.99 7.95 7.60
C SER A 84 9.72 7.94 9.11
N GLY A 85 10.73 7.62 9.91
CA GLY A 85 10.64 7.76 11.36
C GLY A 85 10.29 9.20 11.75
N THR A 86 9.54 9.38 12.84
CA THR A 86 9.22 10.71 13.40
C THR A 86 10.46 11.44 13.91
N THR A 87 11.55 10.70 14.19
CA THR A 87 12.82 11.22 14.69
C THR A 87 13.96 10.39 14.13
N GLY A 88 14.77 10.96 13.21
CA GLY A 88 16.00 10.34 12.74
C GLY A 88 15.92 9.68 11.36
N SER A 89 16.83 8.74 11.10
CA SER A 89 16.92 8.01 9.84
C SER A 89 15.69 7.11 9.61
N PRO A 90 15.33 6.81 8.34
CA PRO A 90 14.26 5.88 8.03
C PRO A 90 14.49 4.50 8.69
N LYS A 91 13.43 3.90 9.21
CA LYS A 91 13.48 2.57 9.85
C LYS A 91 12.88 1.52 8.92
N GLY A 92 13.55 0.39 8.79
CA GLY A 92 13.05 -0.75 8.01
C GLY A 92 12.04 -1.56 8.82
N ALA A 93 10.74 -1.45 8.51
CA ALA A 93 9.71 -2.30 9.09
C ALA A 93 9.73 -3.68 8.41
N LEU A 94 10.01 -4.72 9.18
CA LEU A 94 10.11 -6.10 8.69
C LEU A 94 8.75 -6.78 8.77
N MET A 95 8.20 -7.12 7.61
CA MET A 95 6.87 -7.72 7.48
C MET A 95 6.96 -9.24 7.35
N PRO A 96 6.13 -10.02 8.07
CA PRO A 96 6.07 -11.47 7.92
C PRO A 96 5.34 -11.91 6.63
N GLN A 97 5.50 -13.16 6.25
CA GLN A 97 4.75 -13.79 5.15
C GLN A 97 3.22 -13.71 5.39
N SER A 98 2.78 -13.72 6.64
CA SER A 98 1.36 -13.61 7.00
C SER A 98 0.77 -12.21 6.82
N ALA A 99 1.58 -11.16 6.67
CA ALA A 99 1.10 -9.77 6.65
C ALA A 99 0.05 -9.51 5.56
N LEU A 100 0.23 -10.07 4.37
CA LEU A 100 -0.77 -9.93 3.31
C LEU A 100 -2.11 -10.54 3.72
N LEU A 101 -2.12 -11.73 4.31
CA LEU A 101 -3.36 -12.40 4.74
C LEU A 101 -4.06 -11.62 5.85
N GLY A 102 -3.29 -11.06 6.81
CA GLY A 102 -3.83 -10.17 7.84
C GLY A 102 -4.50 -8.92 7.26
N ASN A 103 -3.92 -8.38 6.19
CA ASN A 103 -4.41 -7.21 5.48
C ASN A 103 -5.75 -7.43 4.75
N LEU A 104 -6.00 -8.67 4.29
CA LEU A 104 -7.11 -8.96 3.38
C LEU A 104 -8.49 -8.72 4.00
N THR A 105 -8.67 -8.94 5.30
CA THR A 105 -9.98 -8.73 5.94
C THR A 105 -10.40 -7.26 5.87
N GLY A 106 -9.48 -6.36 6.15
CA GLY A 106 -9.69 -4.92 6.04
C GLY A 106 -9.79 -4.46 4.58
N PHE A 107 -8.95 -5.00 3.69
CA PHE A 107 -9.04 -4.70 2.26
C PHE A 107 -10.42 -5.06 1.68
N VAL A 108 -10.88 -6.28 1.91
CA VAL A 108 -12.20 -6.76 1.46
C VAL A 108 -13.32 -5.84 1.98
N ALA A 109 -13.29 -5.52 3.26
CA ALA A 109 -14.31 -4.68 3.89
C ALA A 109 -14.28 -3.24 3.35
N SER A 110 -13.11 -2.62 3.24
CA SER A 110 -12.95 -1.24 2.76
C SER A 110 -13.28 -1.08 1.28
N GLN A 111 -13.15 -2.14 0.50
CA GLN A 111 -13.49 -2.19 -0.92
C GLN A 111 -14.92 -2.70 -1.17
N ASN A 112 -15.81 -2.53 -0.18
CA ASN A 112 -17.22 -2.93 -0.23
C ASN A 112 -17.39 -4.40 -0.65
N TRP A 113 -16.73 -5.31 0.06
CA TRP A 113 -16.76 -6.75 -0.18
C TRP A 113 -16.15 -7.19 -1.51
N PHE A 114 -14.97 -6.62 -1.83
CA PHE A 114 -14.15 -7.12 -2.94
C PHE A 114 -13.72 -8.59 -2.70
N PRO A 115 -13.64 -9.46 -3.77
CA PRO A 115 -13.90 -9.14 -5.16
C PRO A 115 -15.34 -9.47 -5.58
N HIS A 116 -15.88 -8.72 -6.51
CA HIS A 116 -17.06 -9.10 -7.28
C HIS A 116 -16.65 -9.52 -8.70
N ASP A 117 -17.58 -10.16 -9.42
CA ASP A 117 -17.37 -10.45 -10.82
C ASP A 117 -17.25 -9.14 -11.63
N GLY A 118 -16.25 -9.11 -12.51
CA GLY A 118 -15.96 -7.91 -13.31
C GLY A 118 -15.25 -6.78 -12.56
N ASP A 119 -14.85 -6.95 -11.30
CA ASP A 119 -14.05 -5.94 -10.60
C ASP A 119 -12.69 -5.72 -11.28
N VAL A 120 -12.36 -4.45 -11.50
CA VAL A 120 -11.08 -3.94 -11.99
C VAL A 120 -10.56 -2.94 -10.98
N PHE A 121 -9.33 -3.13 -10.53
CA PHE A 121 -8.68 -2.25 -9.56
C PHE A 121 -7.75 -1.24 -10.24
N TRP A 122 -7.66 -0.05 -9.67
CA TRP A 122 -6.65 0.94 -10.02
C TRP A 122 -6.28 1.79 -8.81
N SER A 123 -5.01 2.18 -8.73
CA SER A 123 -4.52 3.16 -7.76
C SER A 123 -3.36 3.95 -8.37
N PRO A 124 -3.24 5.26 -8.09
CA PRO A 124 -2.07 6.04 -8.44
C PRO A 124 -0.90 5.84 -7.46
N ALA A 125 -1.09 5.08 -6.40
CA ALA A 125 -0.07 4.85 -5.39
C ALA A 125 1.09 4.02 -5.96
N ASP A 126 2.30 4.43 -5.64
CA ASP A 126 3.52 3.73 -6.06
C ASP A 126 3.62 2.39 -5.33
N TRP A 127 3.87 1.32 -6.08
CA TRP A 127 3.98 -0.04 -5.55
C TRP A 127 5.23 -0.28 -4.69
N ALA A 128 6.15 0.68 -4.63
CA ALA A 128 7.29 0.65 -3.71
C ALA A 128 6.90 0.98 -2.26
N TRP A 129 5.68 1.48 -2.02
CA TRP A 129 5.17 1.83 -0.70
C TRP A 129 4.07 0.89 -0.24
N THR A 130 3.86 0.83 1.09
CA THR A 130 2.79 0.01 1.70
C THR A 130 1.45 0.23 1.00
N GLY A 131 1.02 1.47 0.80
CA GLY A 131 -0.24 1.78 0.16
C GLY A 131 -0.37 1.24 -1.27
N GLY A 132 0.65 1.39 -2.12
CA GLY A 132 0.61 0.84 -3.48
C GLY A 132 0.74 -0.67 -3.51
N LEU A 133 1.60 -1.24 -2.66
CA LEU A 133 1.89 -2.67 -2.63
C LEU A 133 0.79 -3.46 -1.91
N MET A 134 0.52 -3.09 -0.66
CA MET A 134 -0.34 -3.87 0.26
C MET A 134 -1.82 -3.48 0.16
N ASP A 135 -2.13 -2.27 -0.35
CA ASP A 135 -3.50 -1.77 -0.41
C ASP A 135 -4.06 -1.73 -1.85
N ALA A 136 -3.25 -2.15 -2.83
CA ALA A 136 -3.66 -2.20 -4.23
C ALA A 136 -3.14 -3.45 -4.95
N LEU A 137 -1.81 -3.56 -5.17
CA LEU A 137 -1.23 -4.59 -6.04
C LEU A 137 -1.46 -6.00 -5.52
N LEU A 138 -0.90 -6.31 -4.35
CA LEU A 138 -0.91 -7.68 -3.83
C LEU A 138 -2.31 -8.21 -3.54
N PRO A 139 -3.25 -7.45 -2.93
CA PRO A 139 -4.62 -7.92 -2.76
C PRO A 139 -5.34 -8.18 -4.09
N ALA A 140 -5.19 -7.30 -5.10
CA ALA A 140 -5.79 -7.53 -6.41
C ALA A 140 -5.27 -8.82 -7.06
N LEU A 141 -3.94 -9.05 -7.02
CA LEU A 141 -3.32 -10.27 -7.53
C LEU A 141 -3.73 -11.52 -6.72
N TYR A 142 -3.81 -11.42 -5.40
CA TYR A 142 -4.26 -12.53 -4.54
C TYR A 142 -5.65 -13.02 -4.93
N PHE A 143 -6.57 -12.11 -5.22
CA PHE A 143 -7.93 -12.46 -5.65
C PHE A 143 -8.05 -12.74 -7.17
N GLY A 144 -6.95 -12.71 -7.92
CA GLY A 144 -6.95 -12.95 -9.37
C GLY A 144 -7.73 -11.88 -10.14
N LYS A 145 -7.78 -10.65 -9.65
CA LYS A 145 -8.48 -9.53 -10.31
C LYS A 145 -7.49 -8.63 -11.06
N PRO A 146 -7.89 -8.09 -12.22
CA PRO A 146 -7.05 -7.18 -12.96
C PRO A 146 -6.79 -5.89 -12.18
N ILE A 147 -5.54 -5.44 -12.23
CA ILE A 147 -5.12 -4.13 -11.73
C ILE A 147 -4.50 -3.33 -12.87
N VAL A 148 -4.95 -2.09 -13.05
CA VAL A 148 -4.43 -1.19 -14.07
C VAL A 148 -3.14 -0.54 -13.56
N ALA A 149 -2.07 -0.61 -14.36
CA ALA A 149 -0.80 0.06 -14.11
C ALA A 149 -0.58 1.22 -15.09
N SER A 150 0.05 2.29 -14.63
CA SER A 150 0.45 3.42 -15.47
C SER A 150 1.80 3.96 -15.04
N ARG A 151 2.68 4.23 -16.00
CA ARG A 151 3.96 4.94 -15.76
C ARG A 151 3.81 6.47 -15.83
N ALA A 152 2.66 6.95 -16.29
CA ALA A 152 2.41 8.38 -16.44
C ALA A 152 2.29 9.06 -15.08
N ARG A 153 2.77 10.30 -15.01
CA ARG A 153 2.59 11.12 -13.82
C ARG A 153 1.10 11.35 -13.54
N PHE A 154 0.70 11.23 -12.28
CA PHE A 154 -0.68 11.42 -11.87
C PHE A 154 -1.22 12.80 -12.26
N SER A 155 -2.40 12.82 -12.89
CA SER A 155 -3.28 13.99 -13.01
C SER A 155 -4.74 13.54 -12.87
N ALA A 156 -5.64 14.47 -12.60
CA ALA A 156 -7.06 14.16 -12.48
C ALA A 156 -7.65 13.62 -13.79
N GLU A 157 -7.28 14.23 -14.92
CA GLU A 157 -7.74 13.84 -16.25
C GLU A 157 -7.26 12.43 -16.61
N LEU A 158 -5.98 12.13 -16.32
CA LEU A 158 -5.43 10.78 -16.51
C LEU A 158 -6.18 9.77 -15.65
N ALA A 159 -6.44 10.11 -14.38
CA ALA A 159 -7.15 9.23 -13.46
C ALA A 159 -8.54 8.88 -13.99
N PHE A 160 -9.34 9.87 -14.36
CA PHE A 160 -10.68 9.63 -14.90
C PHE A 160 -10.67 8.91 -16.25
N SER A 161 -9.72 9.23 -17.12
CA SER A 161 -9.55 8.56 -18.41
C SER A 161 -9.21 7.07 -18.24
N LEU A 162 -8.32 6.71 -17.27
CA LEU A 162 -8.01 5.32 -16.95
C LEU A 162 -9.22 4.60 -16.36
N MET A 163 -9.93 5.25 -15.42
CA MET A 163 -11.14 4.68 -14.80
C MET A 163 -12.22 4.38 -15.83
N GLU A 164 -12.45 5.28 -16.79
CA GLU A 164 -13.40 5.06 -17.88
C GLU A 164 -12.93 3.97 -18.83
N LYS A 165 -11.70 4.13 -19.39
CA LYS A 165 -11.14 3.23 -20.41
C LYS A 165 -11.13 1.77 -19.97
N TYR A 166 -10.74 1.53 -18.71
CA TYR A 166 -10.62 0.16 -18.18
C TYR A 166 -11.80 -0.27 -17.31
N SER A 167 -12.87 0.56 -17.26
CA SER A 167 -14.05 0.28 -16.45
C SER A 167 -13.71 -0.03 -14.99
N VAL A 168 -12.83 0.77 -14.39
CA VAL A 168 -12.37 0.59 -13.00
C VAL A 168 -13.56 0.67 -12.04
N THR A 169 -13.67 -0.33 -11.19
CA THR A 169 -14.74 -0.44 -10.17
C THR A 169 -14.26 -0.12 -8.77
N ASN A 170 -13.00 -0.40 -8.48
CA ASN A 170 -12.42 -0.27 -7.15
C ASN A 170 -11.11 0.51 -7.20
N SER A 171 -10.91 1.38 -6.23
CA SER A 171 -9.70 2.19 -6.18
C SER A 171 -9.23 2.45 -4.75
N PHE A 172 -7.91 2.51 -4.58
CA PHE A 172 -7.27 3.19 -3.45
C PHE A 172 -6.81 4.57 -3.92
N LEU A 173 -7.34 5.61 -3.30
CA LEU A 173 -7.01 7.01 -3.59
C LEU A 173 -6.69 7.74 -2.29
N PHE A 174 -5.43 8.12 -2.11
CA PHE A 174 -5.06 8.93 -0.94
C PHE A 174 -5.74 10.31 -0.98
N PRO A 175 -6.00 10.95 0.18
CA PRO A 175 -6.80 12.18 0.27
C PRO A 175 -6.30 13.32 -0.61
N THR A 176 -4.99 13.47 -0.76
CA THR A 176 -4.40 14.47 -1.66
C THR A 176 -4.77 14.22 -3.13
N ALA A 177 -4.81 12.96 -3.60
CA ALA A 177 -5.28 12.64 -4.96
C ALA A 177 -6.75 13.01 -5.14
N LEU A 178 -7.60 12.65 -4.18
CA LEU A 178 -9.03 13.03 -4.20
C LEU A 178 -9.23 14.55 -4.23
N LYS A 179 -8.45 15.32 -3.45
CA LYS A 179 -8.48 16.81 -3.47
C LYS A 179 -8.09 17.36 -4.83
N ILE A 180 -7.05 16.82 -5.48
CA ILE A 180 -6.63 17.21 -6.83
C ILE A 180 -7.73 16.91 -7.84
N MET A 181 -8.31 15.70 -7.79
CA MET A 181 -9.39 15.27 -8.68
C MET A 181 -10.63 16.14 -8.51
N MET A 182 -11.05 16.42 -7.28
CA MET A 182 -12.18 17.29 -6.96
C MET A 182 -12.00 18.72 -7.49
N LYS A 183 -10.79 19.29 -7.33
CA LYS A 183 -10.48 20.66 -7.77
C LYS A 183 -10.43 20.77 -9.28
N ALA A 184 -9.83 19.81 -9.96
CA ALA A 184 -9.64 19.85 -11.42
C ALA A 184 -10.91 19.49 -12.18
N VAL A 185 -11.69 18.51 -11.70
CA VAL A 185 -12.91 18.03 -12.36
C VAL A 185 -14.03 17.88 -11.31
N PRO A 186 -14.71 18.97 -10.93
CA PRO A 186 -15.72 18.93 -9.86
C PRO A 186 -16.92 18.01 -10.14
N SER A 187 -17.28 17.84 -11.42
CA SER A 187 -18.43 17.04 -11.87
C SER A 187 -18.00 15.96 -12.88
N PRO A 188 -17.21 14.95 -12.47
CA PRO A 188 -16.57 14.02 -13.41
C PRO A 188 -17.58 13.17 -14.20
N ARG A 189 -18.73 12.81 -13.63
CA ARG A 189 -19.77 12.03 -14.31
C ARG A 189 -20.45 12.77 -15.48
N GLN A 190 -20.22 14.06 -15.64
CA GLN A 190 -20.66 14.80 -16.83
C GLN A 190 -19.72 14.59 -18.03
N HIS A 191 -18.48 14.15 -17.78
CA HIS A 191 -17.42 14.02 -18.77
C HIS A 191 -16.94 12.59 -18.99
N TYR A 192 -17.13 11.70 -17.98
CA TYR A 192 -16.62 10.34 -17.98
C TYR A 192 -17.68 9.34 -17.54
N GLN A 193 -17.69 8.17 -18.18
CA GLN A 193 -18.59 7.06 -17.82
C GLN A 193 -17.94 6.19 -16.74
N LEU A 194 -18.03 6.60 -15.49
CA LEU A 194 -17.40 5.93 -14.37
C LEU A 194 -18.23 4.75 -13.85
N LYS A 195 -17.57 3.60 -13.62
CA LYS A 195 -18.15 2.38 -13.05
C LYS A 195 -17.70 2.13 -11.60
N LEU A 196 -17.23 3.16 -10.91
CA LEU A 196 -16.76 3.05 -9.54
C LEU A 196 -17.85 2.50 -8.61
N ARG A 197 -17.48 1.48 -7.84
CA ARG A 197 -18.29 0.80 -6.83
C ARG A 197 -17.77 1.08 -5.41
N ALA A 198 -16.46 1.17 -5.25
CA ALA A 198 -15.84 1.48 -3.97
C ALA A 198 -14.56 2.31 -4.16
N ILE A 199 -14.34 3.23 -3.23
CA ILE A 199 -13.09 3.93 -3.04
C ILE A 199 -12.68 3.77 -1.58
N MET A 200 -11.47 3.28 -1.35
CA MET A 200 -10.82 3.35 -0.05
C MET A 200 -9.83 4.52 -0.04
N SER A 201 -9.69 5.18 1.09
CA SER A 201 -8.72 6.25 1.30
C SER A 201 -8.02 6.11 2.64
N ALA A 202 -6.72 6.38 2.66
CA ALA A 202 -5.87 6.24 3.84
C ALA A 202 -4.63 7.15 3.78
N GLY A 203 -3.87 7.19 4.88
CA GLY A 203 -2.62 7.95 5.01
C GLY A 203 -2.81 9.33 5.63
N GLU A 204 -3.94 9.97 5.39
CA GLU A 204 -4.36 11.25 5.96
C GLU A 204 -5.87 11.24 6.19
N ALA A 205 -6.40 12.19 6.97
CA ALA A 205 -7.85 12.37 7.10
C ALA A 205 -8.46 12.86 5.77
N VAL A 206 -9.54 12.24 5.33
CA VAL A 206 -10.25 12.60 4.09
C VAL A 206 -10.89 13.98 4.20
N GLY A 207 -11.56 14.25 5.32
CA GLY A 207 -12.29 15.49 5.57
C GLY A 207 -13.65 15.56 4.87
N ASP A 208 -14.56 16.35 5.45
CA ASP A 208 -15.98 16.40 5.09
C ASP A 208 -16.21 16.81 3.63
N THR A 209 -15.45 17.79 3.15
CA THR A 209 -15.61 18.31 1.78
C THR A 209 -15.35 17.23 0.73
N VAL A 210 -14.26 16.47 0.88
CA VAL A 210 -13.91 15.38 -0.04
C VAL A 210 -14.89 14.22 0.10
N PHE A 211 -15.26 13.87 1.33
CA PHE A 211 -16.25 12.83 1.61
C PHE A 211 -17.58 13.11 0.90
N ASN A 212 -18.12 14.32 1.06
CA ASN A 212 -19.36 14.72 0.42
C ASN A 212 -19.25 14.80 -1.10
N TRP A 213 -18.09 15.23 -1.63
CA TRP A 213 -17.84 15.24 -3.07
C TRP A 213 -17.83 13.84 -3.67
N THR A 214 -17.21 12.87 -3.01
CA THR A 214 -17.22 11.49 -3.53
C THR A 214 -18.63 10.92 -3.64
N GLN A 215 -19.51 11.24 -2.69
CA GLN A 215 -20.90 10.83 -2.74
C GLN A 215 -21.68 11.52 -3.85
N SER A 216 -21.58 12.84 -3.94
CA SER A 216 -22.38 13.63 -4.88
C SER A 216 -21.87 13.57 -6.32
N ALA A 217 -20.57 13.60 -6.54
CA ALA A 217 -19.95 13.71 -7.86
C ALA A 217 -19.46 12.36 -8.41
N LEU A 218 -18.98 11.44 -7.58
CA LEU A 218 -18.53 10.12 -7.99
C LEU A 218 -19.59 9.03 -7.77
N GLY A 219 -20.63 9.31 -6.97
CA GLY A 219 -21.70 8.35 -6.65
C GLY A 219 -21.26 7.21 -5.76
N VAL A 220 -20.15 7.36 -5.02
CA VAL A 220 -19.63 6.38 -4.07
C VAL A 220 -19.28 7.03 -2.75
N THR A 221 -19.50 6.31 -1.64
CA THR A 221 -19.02 6.73 -0.32
C THR A 221 -17.58 6.27 -0.17
N VAL A 222 -16.67 7.21 0.12
CA VAL A 222 -15.28 6.85 0.41
C VAL A 222 -15.21 6.11 1.75
N ASN A 223 -14.53 4.97 1.77
CA ASN A 223 -14.23 4.21 2.97
C ASN A 223 -12.85 4.65 3.49
N GLU A 224 -12.85 5.52 4.49
CA GLU A 224 -11.62 5.92 5.16
C GLU A 224 -11.09 4.75 5.99
N MET A 225 -9.78 4.53 5.97
CA MET A 225 -9.09 3.47 6.67
C MET A 225 -7.90 4.03 7.44
N PHE A 226 -7.65 3.47 8.62
CA PHE A 226 -6.48 3.73 9.43
C PHE A 226 -5.62 2.48 9.57
N GLY A 227 -4.34 2.67 9.38
CA GLY A 227 -3.28 1.69 9.57
C GLY A 227 -1.92 2.36 9.39
N GLN A 228 -0.88 1.59 9.60
CA GLN A 228 0.51 1.98 9.43
C GLN A 228 1.25 0.85 8.71
N THR A 229 2.49 1.09 8.29
CA THR A 229 3.32 0.01 7.73
C THR A 229 3.47 -1.12 8.73
N GLU A 230 3.59 -0.81 10.01
CA GLU A 230 3.76 -1.73 11.13
C GLU A 230 2.50 -2.57 11.44
N ALA A 231 1.32 -2.06 11.10
CA ALA A 231 0.02 -2.74 11.28
C ALA A 231 -1.02 -2.08 10.38
N ASN A 232 -1.24 -2.64 9.20
CA ASN A 232 -2.11 -2.06 8.19
C ASN A 232 -3.56 -2.56 8.33
N TYR A 233 -4.54 -1.82 7.81
CA TYR A 233 -5.96 -2.19 7.80
C TYR A 233 -6.56 -2.60 9.16
N ILE A 234 -6.20 -1.92 10.23
CA ILE A 234 -6.71 -2.28 11.57
C ILE A 234 -8.10 -1.71 11.88
N VAL A 235 -8.39 -0.49 11.38
CA VAL A 235 -9.67 0.22 11.60
C VAL A 235 -10.11 0.84 10.27
N GLY A 236 -11.39 0.83 9.98
CA GLY A 236 -11.87 1.53 8.80
C GLY A 236 -13.38 1.48 8.60
N ASN A 237 -13.79 2.13 7.52
CA ASN A 237 -15.17 2.15 7.08
C ASN A 237 -15.44 1.03 6.06
N SER A 238 -16.71 0.64 5.95
CA SER A 238 -17.25 -0.23 4.92
C SER A 238 -18.70 0.19 4.65
N ALA A 239 -18.90 1.10 3.72
CA ALA A 239 -20.22 1.67 3.44
C ALA A 239 -21.26 0.61 3.08
N ALA A 240 -20.83 -0.57 2.61
CA ALA A 240 -21.72 -1.70 2.33
C ALA A 240 -22.24 -2.41 3.59
N LYS A 241 -21.64 -2.21 4.77
CA LYS A 241 -21.97 -2.97 5.99
C LYS A 241 -22.27 -2.10 7.21
N TRP A 242 -21.65 -0.94 7.34
CA TRP A 242 -21.94 0.01 8.41
C TRP A 242 -21.81 1.45 7.90
N PRO A 243 -22.56 2.41 8.50
CA PRO A 243 -22.54 3.78 8.05
C PRO A 243 -21.13 4.39 8.16
N ALA A 244 -20.56 4.78 7.02
CA ALA A 244 -19.38 5.62 7.00
C ALA A 244 -19.76 7.07 7.36
N ARG A 245 -18.90 7.74 8.14
CA ARG A 245 -19.09 9.12 8.57
C ARG A 245 -17.84 9.92 8.24
N ALA A 246 -18.03 11.12 7.73
CA ALA A 246 -16.94 12.06 7.53
C ALA A 246 -16.21 12.32 8.86
N GLY A 247 -14.88 12.40 8.80
CA GLY A 247 -14.03 12.64 9.98
C GLY A 247 -13.92 11.45 10.95
N SER A 248 -14.46 10.28 10.58
CA SER A 248 -14.31 9.06 11.38
C SER A 248 -13.56 7.99 10.60
N MET A 249 -12.48 7.47 11.18
CA MET A 249 -11.76 6.34 10.59
C MET A 249 -12.55 5.01 10.63
N GLY A 250 -13.70 4.94 11.32
CA GLY A 250 -14.59 3.78 11.28
C GLY A 250 -14.50 2.86 12.50
N ARG A 251 -14.46 1.55 12.27
CA ARG A 251 -14.47 0.49 13.30
C ARG A 251 -13.32 -0.47 13.08
N PRO A 252 -12.90 -1.23 14.11
CA PRO A 252 -11.99 -2.35 13.91
C PRO A 252 -12.47 -3.27 12.78
N TYR A 253 -11.58 -3.59 11.85
CA TYR A 253 -11.89 -4.57 10.82
C TYR A 253 -11.96 -5.98 11.40
N PRO A 254 -12.70 -6.91 10.76
CA PRO A 254 -12.87 -8.26 11.26
C PRO A 254 -11.54 -8.97 11.52
N GLY A 255 -11.41 -9.57 12.69
CA GLY A 255 -10.19 -10.23 13.14
C GLY A 255 -9.38 -9.41 14.13
N HIS A 256 -9.29 -8.11 13.95
CA HIS A 256 -8.45 -7.25 14.81
C HIS A 256 -9.15 -6.83 16.10
N ARG A 257 -8.37 -6.71 17.17
CA ARG A 257 -8.81 -6.21 18.48
C ARG A 257 -8.16 -4.86 18.72
N VAL A 258 -8.91 -3.79 18.45
CA VAL A 258 -8.45 -2.40 18.58
C VAL A 258 -9.24 -1.69 19.67
N ALA A 259 -8.56 -0.90 20.48
CA ALA A 259 -9.16 -0.05 21.51
C ALA A 259 -8.48 1.32 21.53
N VAL A 260 -9.17 2.32 22.09
CA VAL A 260 -8.54 3.56 22.52
C VAL A 260 -8.19 3.39 24.00
N ILE A 261 -6.93 3.62 24.37
CA ILE A 261 -6.40 3.39 25.72
C ILE A 261 -5.83 4.67 26.31
N ASN A 262 -5.82 4.75 27.65
CA ASN A 262 -5.12 5.78 28.39
C ASN A 262 -3.63 5.43 28.61
N ASP A 263 -2.90 6.29 29.32
CA ASP A 263 -1.47 6.11 29.64
C ASP A 263 -1.19 4.84 30.48
N ASP A 264 -2.18 4.35 31.22
CA ASP A 264 -2.08 3.11 32.00
C ASP A 264 -2.40 1.85 31.17
N GLY A 265 -2.65 2.01 29.85
CA GLY A 265 -3.00 0.92 28.95
C GLY A 265 -4.43 0.39 29.12
N GLN A 266 -5.31 1.12 29.83
CA GLN A 266 -6.70 0.73 30.03
C GLN A 266 -7.62 1.37 28.98
N PRO A 267 -8.61 0.63 28.47
CA PRO A 267 -9.60 1.21 27.56
C PRO A 267 -10.31 2.41 28.16
N VAL A 268 -10.45 3.48 27.38
CA VAL A 268 -11.19 4.68 27.78
C VAL A 268 -12.68 4.56 27.42
N ASN A 269 -13.53 5.38 28.07
CA ASN A 269 -14.95 5.44 27.72
C ASN A 269 -15.19 6.18 26.40
N ALA A 270 -16.37 5.97 25.82
CA ALA A 270 -16.77 6.69 24.60
C ALA A 270 -16.80 8.21 24.86
N GLY A 271 -16.12 8.97 23.98
CA GLY A 271 -15.97 10.42 24.08
C GLY A 271 -14.70 10.89 24.81
N GLU A 272 -13.95 9.98 25.41
CA GLU A 272 -12.64 10.28 26.00
C GLU A 272 -11.52 10.12 24.94
N THR A 273 -10.49 10.95 25.06
CA THR A 273 -9.30 10.92 24.19
C THR A 273 -8.28 9.93 24.74
N GLY A 274 -7.61 9.21 23.83
CA GLY A 274 -6.53 8.30 24.19
C GLY A 274 -5.75 7.84 22.94
N GLU A 275 -4.89 6.87 23.10
CA GLU A 275 -4.10 6.28 22.02
C GLU A 275 -4.80 5.09 21.37
N VAL A 276 -4.69 4.97 20.04
CA VAL A 276 -5.19 3.79 19.31
C VAL A 276 -4.22 2.63 19.50
N ALA A 277 -4.68 1.58 20.15
CA ALA A 277 -3.90 0.39 20.44
C ALA A 277 -4.46 -0.84 19.72
N LEU A 278 -3.58 -1.59 19.08
CA LEU A 278 -3.86 -2.91 18.51
C LEU A 278 -3.39 -3.99 19.48
N ASN A 279 -4.28 -4.91 19.85
CA ASN A 279 -3.91 -6.08 20.66
C ASN A 279 -3.02 -7.03 19.82
N ARG A 280 -2.00 -7.60 20.46
CA ARG A 280 -1.09 -8.56 19.78
C ARG A 280 -1.79 -9.83 19.30
N ASN A 281 -2.91 -10.17 19.90
CA ASN A 281 -3.71 -11.31 19.51
C ASN A 281 -5.00 -10.87 18.82
N ASP A 282 -5.37 -11.60 17.79
CA ASP A 282 -6.61 -11.44 17.04
C ASP A 282 -7.85 -11.77 17.89
N SER A 283 -9.04 -11.68 17.28
CA SER A 283 -10.30 -12.01 17.95
C SER A 283 -10.44 -13.49 18.34
N HIS A 284 -9.59 -14.38 17.83
CA HIS A 284 -9.55 -15.80 18.12
C HIS A 284 -8.45 -16.18 19.13
N GLY A 285 -7.67 -15.20 19.59
CA GLY A 285 -6.58 -15.42 20.57
C GLY A 285 -5.26 -15.84 19.94
N HIS A 286 -5.13 -15.85 18.62
CA HIS A 286 -3.86 -16.12 17.92
C HIS A 286 -3.09 -14.82 17.70
N PRO A 287 -1.75 -14.87 17.51
CA PRO A 287 -0.99 -13.71 17.08
C PRO A 287 -1.61 -13.06 15.85
N ASP A 288 -1.89 -11.75 15.92
CA ASP A 288 -2.53 -11.03 14.83
C ASP A 288 -1.59 -10.96 13.62
N PRO A 289 -2.00 -11.52 12.47
CA PRO A 289 -1.13 -11.68 11.31
C PRO A 289 -0.73 -10.37 10.64
N VAL A 290 -1.40 -9.26 10.96
CA VAL A 290 -1.12 -7.95 10.37
C VAL A 290 0.09 -7.26 11.01
N ILE A 291 0.48 -7.69 12.21
CA ILE A 291 1.55 -7.04 12.96
C ILE A 291 2.92 -7.39 12.35
N PHE A 292 3.75 -6.36 12.15
CA PHE A 292 5.12 -6.52 11.69
C PHE A 292 6.00 -7.30 12.69
N LEU A 293 7.14 -7.81 12.24
CA LEU A 293 8.09 -8.55 13.09
C LEU A 293 8.93 -7.63 14.00
N GLY A 294 8.99 -6.36 13.68
CA GLY A 294 9.82 -5.36 14.33
C GLY A 294 10.58 -4.52 13.31
N TYR A 295 11.37 -3.58 13.80
CA TYR A 295 12.27 -2.84 12.91
C TYR A 295 13.57 -3.61 12.73
N TRP A 296 14.05 -3.62 11.49
CA TRP A 296 15.31 -4.23 11.11
C TRP A 296 16.49 -3.55 11.82
N ASN A 297 17.41 -4.34 12.36
CA ASN A 297 18.59 -3.86 13.10
C ASN A 297 18.28 -3.00 14.36
N ASN A 298 17.08 -3.17 14.98
CA ASN A 298 16.68 -2.33 16.11
C ASN A 298 16.17 -3.19 17.27
#